data_2f51f2415f35450711e0c237c87ffefc
#
_entry.id   2f51f2415f35450711e0c237c87ffefc
#
_cell.length_a   1.000
_cell.length_b   1.000
_cell.length_c   1.000
_cell.angle_alpha   90.00
_cell.angle_beta   90.00
_cell.angle_gamma   90.00
#
_symmetry.space_group_name_H-M   'P 1'
#
loop_
_entity.id
_entity.type
_entity.pdbx_description
1 polymer ?
#
loop_
_entity_poly.entity_id
_entity_poly.type
_entity_poly.pdbx_seq_one_letter_code
_entity_poly.pdbx_strand_id
1 'polypeptide(L)'
;MRFLAVIMLTSALVGARPASAQQRTASLSTDELAKGRAHFIASCARCHGVNGGGGEGPPLARAVIPRAPDDETLDAIIVAGIPGTAMGGTRWLSAEERRLVVAYVRSLAPSGGGAAAPGDSDRGRALFESNGCASCHTVNGFGTARGPDLTGVGTRRGPAYLREAVVDPAAALPRGLTAMPRDFVDYLMVRVVDANGTEVRGMRMNEDSYTIQIKDGRGVVYSFDKARLRELDKQFDSSLMRSYRDRFSDAEIDDLVSYLMTLTGPNSRMIS
;
A
#
# COMPACT_ATOMS: atom_id res chain seq x y z
N MET A 1 50.94 15.24 70.52
CA MET A 1 50.72 14.59 69.22
C MET A 1 49.37 15.08 68.67
N ARG A 2 49.39 15.94 67.67
CA ARG A 2 48.17 16.50 67.02
C ARG A 2 48.01 15.84 65.71
N PHE A 3 46.92 15.08 65.54
CA PHE A 3 46.54 14.50 64.25
C PHE A 3 45.73 15.52 63.46
N LEU A 4 46.25 15.97 62.32
CA LEU A 4 45.49 16.74 61.29
C LEU A 4 44.69 15.73 60.45
N ALA A 5 43.37 15.87 60.45
CA ALA A 5 42.49 15.17 59.51
C ALA A 5 42.41 16.00 58.26
N VAL A 6 42.88 15.40 57.14
CA VAL A 6 42.73 15.96 55.78
C VAL A 6 41.39 15.51 55.25
N ILE A 7 40.46 16.46 55.11
CA ILE A 7 39.17 16.19 54.42
C ILE A 7 39.39 16.33 52.89
N MET A 8 39.37 15.23 52.18
CA MET A 8 39.34 15.24 50.73
C MET A 8 37.89 15.51 50.25
N LEU A 9 37.66 16.69 49.68
CA LEU A 9 36.44 17.02 48.96
C LEU A 9 36.51 16.35 47.56
N THR A 10 35.76 15.32 47.36
CA THR A 10 35.55 14.73 46.02
C THR A 10 34.42 15.53 45.35
N SER A 11 34.80 16.40 44.40
CA SER A 11 33.87 17.08 43.53
C SER A 11 33.30 16.09 42.52
N ALA A 12 32.07 15.66 42.68
CA ALA A 12 31.34 14.89 41.69
C ALA A 12 30.97 15.81 40.52
N LEU A 13 31.70 15.66 39.40
CA LEU A 13 31.25 16.20 38.13
C LEU A 13 29.99 15.44 37.69
N VAL A 14 28.83 16.04 37.91
CA VAL A 14 27.58 15.61 37.24
C VAL A 14 27.71 16.02 35.81
N GLY A 15 28.12 15.05 34.96
CA GLY A 15 28.11 15.19 33.52
C GLY A 15 26.66 15.39 33.07
N ALA A 16 26.32 16.58 32.64
CA ALA A 16 25.09 16.85 31.92
C ALA A 16 25.11 16.00 30.63
N ARG A 17 24.33 14.93 30.60
CA ARG A 17 24.01 14.23 29.37
C ARG A 17 23.36 15.27 28.46
N PRO A 18 23.84 15.42 27.19
CA PRO A 18 23.10 16.23 26.24
C PRO A 18 21.71 15.58 26.13
N ALA A 19 20.68 16.36 26.42
CA ALA A 19 19.31 15.99 26.15
C ALA A 19 19.29 15.60 24.68
N SER A 20 19.02 14.31 24.40
CA SER A 20 18.75 13.83 23.08
C SER A 20 17.76 14.80 22.46
N ALA A 21 18.21 15.43 21.39
CA ALA A 21 17.40 16.34 20.59
C ALA A 21 16.26 15.52 20.02
N GLN A 22 15.20 15.41 20.78
CA GLN A 22 13.88 15.12 20.30
C GLN A 22 13.54 16.32 19.42
N GLN A 23 13.93 16.24 18.14
CA GLN A 23 13.52 17.20 17.14
C GLN A 23 12.00 17.25 17.21
N ARG A 24 11.52 18.33 17.84
CA ARG A 24 10.12 18.70 17.74
C ARG A 24 9.85 18.84 16.26
N THR A 25 9.11 17.92 15.68
CA THR A 25 8.34 18.21 14.49
C THR A 25 7.50 19.42 14.82
N ALA A 26 7.97 20.60 14.40
CA ALA A 26 7.15 21.80 14.45
C ALA A 26 5.86 21.39 13.74
N SER A 27 4.74 21.51 14.42
CA SER A 27 3.44 21.13 13.86
C SER A 27 3.26 21.96 12.59
N LEU A 28 3.33 21.30 11.43
CA LEU A 28 3.10 21.97 10.17
C LEU A 28 1.69 22.57 10.18
N SER A 29 1.56 23.74 9.59
CA SER A 29 0.26 24.33 9.33
C SER A 29 -0.55 23.43 8.39
N THR A 30 -1.85 23.56 8.43
CA THR A 30 -2.76 22.85 7.51
C THR A 30 -2.39 23.11 6.05
N ASP A 31 -1.92 24.33 5.73
CA ASP A 31 -1.50 24.70 4.37
C ASP A 31 -0.20 23.98 3.96
N GLU A 32 0.78 23.88 4.85
CA GLU A 32 2.01 23.12 4.60
C GLU A 32 1.74 21.63 4.40
N LEU A 33 0.85 21.04 5.20
CA LEU A 33 0.42 19.65 5.01
C LEU A 33 -0.32 19.45 3.67
N ALA A 34 -1.15 20.41 3.26
CA ALA A 34 -1.81 20.36 1.96
C ALA A 34 -0.82 20.43 0.79
N LYS A 35 0.21 21.28 0.89
CA LYS A 35 1.31 21.34 -0.09
C LYS A 35 2.11 20.03 -0.10
N GLY A 36 2.47 19.48 1.06
CA GLY A 36 3.14 18.19 1.19
C GLY A 36 2.34 17.07 0.55
N ARG A 37 1.01 17.07 0.77
CA ARG A 37 0.09 16.13 0.11
C ARG A 37 0.08 16.29 -1.41
N ALA A 38 0.09 17.52 -1.92
CA ALA A 38 0.11 17.75 -3.37
C ALA A 38 1.38 17.17 -4.02
N HIS A 39 2.56 17.42 -3.44
CA HIS A 39 3.82 16.84 -3.90
C HIS A 39 3.83 15.31 -3.78
N PHE A 40 3.29 14.77 -2.70
CA PHE A 40 3.15 13.31 -2.51
C PHE A 40 2.27 12.68 -3.60
N ILE A 41 1.12 13.27 -3.89
CA ILE A 41 0.22 12.80 -4.95
C ILE A 41 0.92 12.82 -6.30
N ALA A 42 1.63 13.91 -6.62
CA ALA A 42 2.31 14.07 -7.90
C ALA A 42 3.48 13.08 -8.10
N SER A 43 4.22 12.72 -7.04
CA SER A 43 5.51 12.03 -7.17
C SER A 43 5.55 10.64 -6.55
N CYS A 44 4.70 10.34 -5.55
CA CYS A 44 4.82 9.16 -4.70
C CYS A 44 3.59 8.25 -4.75
N ALA A 45 2.39 8.84 -4.91
CA ALA A 45 1.12 8.13 -4.77
C ALA A 45 0.93 7.00 -5.79
N ARG A 46 1.55 7.11 -6.97
CA ARG A 46 1.51 6.04 -7.98
C ARG A 46 1.94 4.69 -7.40
N CYS A 47 3.03 4.69 -6.63
CA CYS A 47 3.57 3.47 -6.05
C CYS A 47 3.05 3.22 -4.63
N HIS A 48 2.88 4.29 -3.83
CA HIS A 48 2.54 4.19 -2.41
C HIS A 48 1.04 4.37 -2.10
N GLY A 49 0.20 4.57 -3.13
CA GLY A 49 -1.23 4.84 -2.97
C GLY A 49 -1.52 6.29 -2.55
N VAL A 50 -2.69 6.83 -2.94
CA VAL A 50 -3.07 8.24 -2.72
C VAL A 50 -3.13 8.65 -1.25
N ASN A 51 -3.35 7.68 -0.35
CA ASN A 51 -3.38 7.86 1.10
C ASN A 51 -2.21 7.14 1.79
N GLY A 52 -1.15 6.79 1.05
CA GLY A 52 -0.01 6.06 1.60
C GLY A 52 -0.32 4.62 2.04
N GLY A 53 -1.45 4.05 1.62
CA GLY A 53 -1.88 2.69 1.99
C GLY A 53 -1.13 1.57 1.28
N GLY A 54 -0.18 1.89 0.43
CA GLY A 54 0.59 0.97 -0.38
C GLY A 54 0.04 0.81 -1.79
N GLY A 55 0.83 0.21 -2.65
CA GLY A 55 0.57 -0.02 -4.06
C GLY A 55 1.61 -0.98 -4.62
N GLU A 56 2.28 -0.61 -5.69
CA GLU A 56 3.52 -1.26 -6.12
C GLU A 56 4.61 -1.13 -5.04
N GLY A 57 4.63 0.02 -4.35
CA GLY A 57 5.46 0.27 -3.19
C GLY A 57 4.77 -0.09 -1.86
N PRO A 58 5.55 -0.23 -0.78
CA PRO A 58 5.01 -0.56 0.54
C PRO A 58 4.12 0.57 1.10
N PRO A 59 3.21 0.24 2.06
CA PRO A 59 2.44 1.25 2.75
C PRO A 59 3.35 2.18 3.56
N LEU A 60 3.07 3.49 3.48
CA LEU A 60 3.74 4.54 4.24
C LEU A 60 2.86 5.05 5.40
N ALA A 61 1.55 4.82 5.37
CA ALA A 61 0.61 5.11 6.45
C ALA A 61 0.80 4.11 7.60
N ARG A 62 1.94 4.22 8.32
CA ARG A 62 2.38 3.32 9.38
C ARG A 62 3.03 4.13 10.50
N ALA A 63 2.87 3.66 11.73
CA ALA A 63 3.53 4.28 12.89
C ALA A 63 5.07 4.27 12.79
N VAL A 64 5.62 3.20 12.19
CA VAL A 64 7.05 3.06 11.92
C VAL A 64 7.25 2.61 10.48
N ILE A 65 8.07 3.34 9.73
CA ILE A 65 8.55 2.93 8.41
C ILE A 65 9.92 2.27 8.62
N PRO A 66 10.05 0.95 8.48
CA PRO A 66 11.26 0.22 8.93
C PRO A 66 12.56 0.70 8.28
N ARG A 67 12.51 1.11 7.00
CA ARG A 67 13.70 1.62 6.27
C ARG A 67 13.98 3.10 6.47
N ALA A 68 13.04 3.82 7.10
CA ALA A 68 13.13 5.26 7.35
C ALA A 68 12.62 5.58 8.76
N PRO A 69 13.34 5.20 9.82
CA PRO A 69 12.91 5.39 11.20
C PRO A 69 12.81 6.87 11.60
N ASP A 70 13.58 7.74 10.95
CA ASP A 70 13.64 9.19 11.18
C ASP A 70 13.47 9.97 9.87
N ASP A 71 13.32 11.29 9.99
CA ASP A 71 13.05 12.19 8.87
C ASP A 71 14.26 12.36 7.95
N GLU A 72 15.46 12.33 8.49
CA GLU A 72 16.71 12.43 7.73
C GLU A 72 16.87 11.22 6.80
N THR A 73 16.66 10.03 7.33
CA THR A 73 16.68 8.78 6.54
C THR A 73 15.58 8.78 5.48
N LEU A 74 14.38 9.29 5.81
CA LEU A 74 13.29 9.38 4.85
C LEU A 74 13.62 10.35 3.72
N ASP A 75 14.16 11.55 4.02
CA ASP A 75 14.61 12.52 3.01
C ASP A 75 15.72 11.94 2.13
N ALA A 76 16.71 11.26 2.73
CA ALA A 76 17.78 10.61 1.99
C ALA A 76 17.26 9.55 1.01
N ILE A 77 16.28 8.73 1.41
CA ILE A 77 15.61 7.77 0.54
C ILE A 77 14.83 8.48 -0.58
N ILE A 78 14.15 9.56 -0.28
CA ILE A 78 13.43 10.34 -1.30
C ILE A 78 14.41 10.89 -2.35
N VAL A 79 15.55 11.43 -1.93
CA VAL A 79 16.57 11.97 -2.83
C VAL A 79 17.25 10.90 -3.67
N ALA A 80 17.74 9.84 -3.02
CA ALA A 80 18.62 8.85 -3.64
C ALA A 80 17.85 7.66 -4.25
N GLY A 81 16.64 7.41 -3.79
CA GLY A 81 15.93 6.16 -4.03
C GLY A 81 16.53 5.00 -3.23
N ILE A 82 16.12 3.78 -3.57
CA ILE A 82 16.63 2.55 -2.97
C ILE A 82 17.28 1.72 -4.08
N PRO A 83 18.60 1.56 -4.09
CA PRO A 83 19.30 0.79 -5.12
C PRO A 83 18.75 -0.62 -5.29
N GLY A 84 18.62 -1.08 -6.54
CA GLY A 84 18.08 -2.41 -6.86
C GLY A 84 16.57 -2.55 -6.72
N THR A 85 15.84 -1.45 -6.53
CA THR A 85 14.37 -1.45 -6.47
C THR A 85 13.75 -0.45 -7.46
N ALA A 86 12.42 -0.51 -7.61
CA ALA A 86 11.66 0.46 -8.41
C ALA A 86 11.52 1.84 -7.71
N MET A 87 11.95 1.97 -6.44
CA MET A 87 11.98 3.27 -5.75
C MET A 87 13.13 4.12 -6.29
N GLY A 88 12.87 4.90 -7.33
CA GLY A 88 13.79 5.88 -7.88
C GLY A 88 13.93 7.12 -7.01
N GLY A 89 15.06 7.83 -7.13
CA GLY A 89 15.26 9.10 -6.43
C GLY A 89 14.45 10.24 -7.08
N THR A 90 14.03 11.21 -6.27
CA THR A 90 13.28 12.40 -6.69
C THR A 90 14.15 13.67 -6.59
N ARG A 91 15.22 13.72 -7.39
CA ARG A 91 16.19 14.82 -7.34
C ARG A 91 15.65 16.17 -7.82
N TRP A 92 14.48 16.18 -8.45
CA TRP A 92 13.81 17.39 -8.94
C TRP A 92 13.03 18.14 -7.84
N LEU A 93 12.77 17.50 -6.70
CA LEU A 93 12.16 18.18 -5.55
C LEU A 93 13.23 19.01 -4.83
N SER A 94 12.92 20.29 -4.55
CA SER A 94 13.73 21.14 -3.69
C SER A 94 13.78 20.59 -2.25
N ALA A 95 14.73 21.06 -1.44
CA ALA A 95 14.82 20.66 -0.04
C ALA A 95 13.54 21.00 0.76
N GLU A 96 12.90 22.14 0.44
CA GLU A 96 11.66 22.55 1.09
C GLU A 96 10.48 21.65 0.69
N GLU A 97 10.33 21.32 -0.60
CA GLU A 97 9.28 20.42 -1.06
C GLU A 97 9.43 19.02 -0.44
N ARG A 98 10.67 18.51 -0.32
CA ARG A 98 10.93 17.23 0.34
C ARG A 98 10.59 17.29 1.82
N ARG A 99 10.94 18.39 2.53
CA ARG A 99 10.54 18.59 3.92
C ARG A 99 9.03 18.48 4.11
N LEU A 100 8.27 19.10 3.21
CA LEU A 100 6.82 19.04 3.23
C LEU A 100 6.30 17.61 2.94
N VAL A 101 6.92 16.89 1.99
CA VAL A 101 6.59 15.48 1.70
C VAL A 101 6.90 14.59 2.91
N VAL A 102 8.06 14.72 3.51
CA VAL A 102 8.46 13.95 4.72
C VAL A 102 7.43 14.15 5.82
N ALA A 103 7.09 15.41 6.12
CA ALA A 103 6.11 15.70 7.15
C ALA A 103 4.70 15.19 6.83
N TYR A 104 4.27 15.29 5.57
CA TYR A 104 3.01 14.69 5.13
C TYR A 104 3.03 13.17 5.31
N VAL A 105 4.11 12.48 4.89
CA VAL A 105 4.25 11.02 5.08
C VAL A 105 4.19 10.63 6.55
N ARG A 106 4.83 11.41 7.46
CA ARG A 106 4.73 11.18 8.91
C ARG A 106 3.30 11.40 9.43
N SER A 107 2.58 12.36 8.87
CA SER A 107 1.18 12.61 9.25
C SER A 107 0.21 11.50 8.82
N LEU A 108 0.62 10.65 7.88
CA LEU A 108 -0.16 9.47 7.47
C LEU A 108 -0.16 8.35 8.53
N ALA A 109 0.76 8.43 9.50
CA ALA A 109 0.77 7.49 10.62
C ALA A 109 -0.59 7.52 11.35
N PRO A 110 -1.20 6.36 11.64
CA PRO A 110 -2.42 6.32 12.42
C PRO A 110 -2.20 7.04 13.77
N SER A 111 -3.07 7.97 14.12
CA SER A 111 -3.06 8.62 15.42
C SER A 111 -3.34 7.56 16.49
N GLY A 112 -2.27 7.01 17.11
CA GLY A 112 -2.43 5.95 18.12
C GLY A 112 -1.49 4.76 17.95
N GLY A 113 -0.23 4.97 17.49
CA GLY A 113 0.83 3.95 17.46
C GLY A 113 0.37 2.64 16.80
N GLY A 114 0.90 2.31 15.65
CA GLY A 114 0.70 1.08 14.85
C GLY A 114 -0.51 0.25 15.24
N ALA A 115 -1.72 0.74 15.01
CA ALA A 115 -2.91 -0.02 15.36
C ALA A 115 -2.86 -1.33 14.57
N ALA A 116 -2.70 -2.44 15.28
CA ALA A 116 -3.10 -3.73 14.75
C ALA A 116 -4.49 -3.56 14.13
N ALA A 117 -4.75 -4.19 12.99
CA ALA A 117 -6.09 -4.18 12.43
C ALA A 117 -7.07 -4.56 13.56
N PRO A 118 -8.15 -3.80 13.75
CA PRO A 118 -9.04 -4.00 14.90
C PRO A 118 -9.91 -5.23 14.70
N GLY A 119 -9.39 -6.42 14.84
CA GLY A 119 -10.13 -7.64 14.62
C GLY A 119 -9.36 -8.87 15.07
N ASP A 120 -10.03 -10.01 15.04
CA ASP A 120 -9.47 -11.31 15.37
C ASP A 120 -9.03 -12.01 14.08
N SER A 121 -7.71 -12.28 13.99
CA SER A 121 -7.13 -12.88 12.79
C SER A 121 -7.56 -14.33 12.56
N ASP A 122 -7.90 -15.09 13.60
CA ASP A 122 -8.33 -16.48 13.47
C ASP A 122 -9.77 -16.55 12.95
N ARG A 123 -10.66 -15.66 13.44
CA ARG A 123 -12.00 -15.50 12.86
C ARG A 123 -11.92 -14.99 11.41
N GLY A 124 -11.02 -14.04 11.15
CA GLY A 124 -10.79 -13.55 9.80
C GLY A 124 -10.31 -14.64 8.84
N ARG A 125 -9.45 -15.55 9.30
CA ARG A 125 -9.03 -16.72 8.55
C ARG A 125 -10.21 -17.64 8.24
N ALA A 126 -11.05 -17.95 9.23
CA ALA A 126 -12.25 -18.77 9.03
C ALA A 126 -13.21 -18.14 8.01
N LEU A 127 -13.37 -16.80 8.04
CA LEU A 127 -14.14 -16.06 7.03
C LEU A 127 -13.53 -16.18 5.63
N PHE A 128 -12.21 -16.06 5.51
CA PHE A 128 -11.49 -16.20 4.24
C PHE A 128 -11.70 -17.58 3.62
N GLU A 129 -11.59 -18.64 4.42
CA GLU A 129 -11.76 -20.04 4.00
C GLU A 129 -13.22 -20.35 3.64
N SER A 130 -14.17 -20.02 4.52
CA SER A 130 -15.59 -20.34 4.35
C SER A 130 -16.26 -19.57 3.22
N ASN A 131 -15.75 -18.40 2.86
CA ASN A 131 -16.28 -17.61 1.74
C ASN A 131 -15.55 -17.86 0.41
N GLY A 132 -14.65 -18.83 0.37
CA GLY A 132 -14.00 -19.28 -0.86
C GLY A 132 -13.07 -18.23 -1.49
N CYS A 133 -12.44 -17.36 -0.70
CA CYS A 133 -11.53 -16.33 -1.21
C CYS A 133 -10.36 -16.95 -2.01
N ALA A 134 -9.88 -18.12 -1.60
CA ALA A 134 -8.85 -18.89 -2.31
C ALA A 134 -9.29 -19.40 -3.70
N SER A 135 -10.59 -19.36 -4.03
CA SER A 135 -11.05 -19.68 -5.39
C SER A 135 -10.64 -18.63 -6.44
N CYS A 136 -10.22 -17.45 -5.98
CA CYS A 136 -9.70 -16.38 -6.83
C CYS A 136 -8.29 -15.96 -6.45
N HIS A 137 -7.94 -15.96 -5.17
CA HIS A 137 -6.66 -15.51 -4.65
C HIS A 137 -5.71 -16.66 -4.33
N THR A 138 -4.41 -16.37 -4.45
CA THR A 138 -3.35 -17.29 -4.02
C THR A 138 -2.76 -16.78 -2.70
N VAL A 139 -2.52 -17.69 -1.75
CA VAL A 139 -1.78 -17.44 -0.51
C VAL A 139 -0.74 -18.54 -0.36
N ASN A 140 0.55 -18.19 -0.31
CA ASN A 140 1.67 -19.14 -0.19
C ASN A 140 1.62 -20.29 -1.22
N GLY A 141 1.18 -20.01 -2.44
CA GLY A 141 1.06 -21.00 -3.52
C GLY A 141 -0.24 -21.81 -3.53
N PHE A 142 -1.10 -21.66 -2.52
CA PHE A 142 -2.41 -22.32 -2.46
C PHE A 142 -3.51 -21.40 -2.97
N GLY A 143 -4.46 -21.94 -3.71
CA GLY A 143 -5.55 -21.20 -4.33
C GLY A 143 -5.40 -21.06 -5.83
N THR A 144 -6.12 -20.11 -6.43
CA THR A 144 -6.08 -19.85 -7.88
C THR A 144 -5.64 -18.41 -8.17
N ALA A 145 -4.90 -18.23 -9.27
CA ALA A 145 -4.37 -16.92 -9.68
C ALA A 145 -5.37 -16.14 -10.57
N ARG A 146 -6.63 -16.08 -10.17
CA ARG A 146 -7.64 -15.24 -10.87
C ARG A 146 -7.63 -13.80 -10.37
N GLY A 147 -7.32 -13.61 -9.09
CA GLY A 147 -7.11 -12.33 -8.43
C GLY A 147 -5.66 -12.16 -8.00
N PRO A 148 -5.33 -11.04 -7.33
CA PRO A 148 -4.00 -10.79 -6.80
C PRO A 148 -3.51 -11.90 -5.87
N ASP A 149 -2.20 -12.17 -5.92
CA ASP A 149 -1.53 -12.98 -4.91
C ASP A 149 -1.50 -12.19 -3.58
N LEU A 150 -2.10 -12.79 -2.55
CA LEU A 150 -2.17 -12.23 -1.20
C LEU A 150 -1.00 -12.64 -0.31
N THR A 151 -0.08 -13.50 -0.80
CA THR A 151 1.17 -13.81 -0.10
C THR A 151 1.93 -12.51 0.19
N GLY A 152 2.14 -12.19 1.47
CA GLY A 152 2.79 -10.95 1.88
C GLY A 152 1.97 -9.67 1.67
N VAL A 153 0.65 -9.76 1.49
CA VAL A 153 -0.21 -8.58 1.30
C VAL A 153 -0.17 -7.64 2.51
N GLY A 154 -0.07 -8.17 3.72
CA GLY A 154 0.03 -7.38 4.96
C GLY A 154 1.30 -6.53 5.08
N THR A 155 2.36 -6.85 4.32
CA THR A 155 3.55 -5.99 4.22
C THR A 155 3.42 -4.95 3.12
N ARG A 156 2.60 -5.23 2.09
CA ARG A 156 2.45 -4.35 0.91
C ARG A 156 1.29 -3.38 1.03
N ARG A 157 0.28 -3.69 1.85
CA ARG A 157 -0.95 -2.90 1.99
C ARG A 157 -1.24 -2.61 3.45
N GLY A 158 -1.76 -1.42 3.73
CA GLY A 158 -2.24 -1.07 5.06
C GLY A 158 -3.68 -1.52 5.30
N PRO A 159 -4.13 -1.57 6.58
CA PRO A 159 -5.47 -2.07 6.93
C PRO A 159 -6.60 -1.27 6.27
N ALA A 160 -6.48 0.05 6.14
CA ALA A 160 -7.48 0.88 5.46
C ALA A 160 -7.66 0.50 3.98
N TYR A 161 -6.54 0.27 3.27
CA TYR A 161 -6.58 -0.20 1.88
C TYR A 161 -7.23 -1.58 1.77
N LEU A 162 -6.86 -2.51 2.66
CA LEU A 162 -7.41 -3.87 2.64
C LEU A 162 -8.90 -3.86 2.93
N ARG A 163 -9.36 -3.00 3.87
CA ARG A 163 -10.78 -2.80 4.14
C ARG A 163 -11.50 -2.27 2.90
N GLU A 164 -10.98 -1.23 2.27
CA GLU A 164 -11.54 -0.66 1.04
C GLU A 164 -11.63 -1.71 -0.07
N ALA A 165 -10.55 -2.49 -0.28
CA ALA A 165 -10.52 -3.55 -1.29
C ALA A 165 -11.57 -4.65 -1.06
N VAL A 166 -11.99 -4.90 0.18
CA VAL A 166 -13.04 -5.86 0.52
C VAL A 166 -14.43 -5.26 0.33
N VAL A 167 -14.64 -4.00 0.72
CA VAL A 167 -15.97 -3.37 0.69
C VAL A 167 -16.28 -2.67 -0.64
N ASP A 168 -15.27 -2.20 -1.34
CA ASP A 168 -15.38 -1.56 -2.66
C ASP A 168 -14.15 -1.90 -3.54
N PRO A 169 -14.11 -3.10 -4.10
CA PRO A 169 -12.94 -3.58 -4.85
C PRO A 169 -12.58 -2.73 -6.07
N ALA A 170 -13.56 -2.02 -6.65
CA ALA A 170 -13.32 -1.16 -7.79
C ALA A 170 -12.64 0.17 -7.37
N ALA A 171 -12.99 0.72 -6.21
CA ALA A 171 -12.37 1.94 -5.70
C ALA A 171 -10.92 1.73 -5.28
N ALA A 172 -10.57 0.53 -4.79
CA ALA A 172 -9.22 0.16 -4.40
C ALA A 172 -8.28 -0.15 -5.59
N LEU A 173 -8.82 -0.26 -6.81
CA LEU A 173 -7.98 -0.44 -8.00
C LEU A 173 -7.10 0.80 -8.21
N PRO A 174 -5.80 0.61 -8.56
CA PRO A 174 -4.93 1.72 -8.88
C PRO A 174 -5.50 2.48 -10.08
N ARG A 175 -6.07 3.65 -9.84
CA ARG A 175 -6.45 4.58 -10.91
C ARG A 175 -5.17 5.29 -11.31
N GLY A 176 -4.63 4.94 -12.49
CA GLY A 176 -3.48 5.62 -13.03
C GLY A 176 -3.71 7.13 -13.03
N LEU A 177 -2.78 7.88 -12.45
CA LEU A 177 -2.71 9.31 -12.69
C LEU A 177 -2.48 9.47 -14.18
N THR A 178 -3.38 10.13 -14.86
CA THR A 178 -3.54 10.29 -16.31
C THR A 178 -2.38 11.02 -17.01
N ALA A 179 -1.21 11.11 -16.40
CA ALA A 179 -0.06 11.88 -16.89
C ALA A 179 1.09 11.03 -17.46
N MET A 180 0.99 9.70 -17.48
CA MET A 180 2.02 8.84 -18.07
C MET A 180 1.44 7.93 -19.15
N PRO A 181 2.13 7.74 -20.32
CA PRO A 181 1.65 6.91 -21.42
C PRO A 181 1.64 5.40 -21.14
N ARG A 182 1.65 4.99 -19.89
CA ARG A 182 1.59 3.61 -19.44
C ARG A 182 0.43 3.43 -18.45
N ASP A 183 -0.79 3.63 -18.97
CA ASP A 183 -2.04 3.35 -18.23
C ASP A 183 -2.27 1.85 -18.02
N PHE A 184 -1.23 1.15 -17.54
CA PHE A 184 -1.42 -0.23 -17.14
C PHE A 184 -2.03 -0.23 -15.73
N VAL A 185 -3.35 -0.28 -15.68
CA VAL A 185 -4.10 -0.58 -14.44
C VAL A 185 -4.20 -2.09 -14.35
N ASP A 186 -3.51 -2.68 -13.38
CA ASP A 186 -3.67 -4.09 -13.07
C ASP A 186 -5.13 -4.39 -12.75
N TYR A 187 -5.63 -5.54 -13.21
CA TYR A 187 -7.00 -6.00 -12.98
C TYR A 187 -8.10 -5.11 -13.60
N LEU A 188 -7.77 -4.30 -14.62
CA LEU A 188 -8.75 -3.50 -15.34
C LEU A 188 -9.77 -4.41 -16.04
N MET A 189 -11.03 -4.18 -15.75
CA MET A 189 -12.13 -4.82 -16.46
C MET A 189 -12.33 -4.20 -17.83
N VAL A 190 -12.51 -5.05 -18.81
CA VAL A 190 -12.74 -4.65 -20.20
C VAL A 190 -13.89 -5.45 -20.77
N ARG A 191 -14.74 -4.76 -21.52
CA ARG A 191 -15.76 -5.37 -22.37
C ARG A 191 -15.40 -5.12 -23.82
N VAL A 192 -15.41 -6.17 -24.62
CA VAL A 192 -15.21 -6.09 -26.07
C VAL A 192 -16.41 -6.68 -26.80
N VAL A 193 -16.71 -6.14 -27.97
CA VAL A 193 -17.62 -6.74 -28.94
C VAL A 193 -16.85 -6.96 -30.23
N ASP A 194 -16.75 -8.21 -30.68
CA ASP A 194 -16.02 -8.55 -31.89
C ASP A 194 -16.81 -8.22 -33.18
N ALA A 195 -16.21 -8.45 -34.35
CA ALA A 195 -16.83 -8.20 -35.64
C ALA A 195 -18.13 -9.01 -35.87
N ASN A 196 -18.29 -10.13 -35.19
CA ASN A 196 -19.48 -10.99 -35.30
C ASN A 196 -20.57 -10.61 -34.29
N GLY A 197 -20.30 -9.63 -33.39
CA GLY A 197 -21.20 -9.24 -32.33
C GLY A 197 -21.06 -10.08 -31.05
N THR A 198 -20.04 -10.94 -30.96
CA THR A 198 -19.77 -11.71 -29.74
C THR A 198 -19.21 -10.79 -28.67
N GLU A 199 -19.87 -10.77 -27.50
CA GLU A 199 -19.39 -10.03 -26.35
C GLU A 199 -18.50 -10.88 -25.46
N VAL A 200 -17.34 -10.35 -25.10
CA VAL A 200 -16.46 -10.91 -24.06
C VAL A 200 -16.17 -9.84 -23.02
N ARG A 201 -16.37 -10.20 -21.75
CA ARG A 201 -16.03 -9.37 -20.61
C ARG A 201 -15.02 -10.08 -19.73
N GLY A 202 -13.95 -9.39 -19.36
CA GLY A 202 -12.90 -9.98 -18.54
C GLY A 202 -11.86 -8.98 -18.11
N MET A 203 -10.87 -9.48 -17.42
CA MET A 203 -9.73 -8.71 -16.94
C MET A 203 -8.69 -8.57 -18.07
N ARG A 204 -8.21 -7.36 -18.29
CA ARG A 204 -7.10 -7.09 -19.21
C ARG A 204 -5.83 -7.77 -18.70
N MET A 205 -5.24 -8.62 -19.57
CA MET A 205 -3.97 -9.29 -19.28
C MET A 205 -2.80 -8.56 -19.93
N ASN A 206 -3.00 -8.13 -21.17
CA ASN A 206 -2.01 -7.38 -21.93
C ASN A 206 -2.72 -6.46 -22.93
N GLU A 207 -2.07 -5.38 -23.31
CA GLU A 207 -2.57 -4.45 -24.30
C GLU A 207 -1.42 -3.67 -24.93
N ASP A 208 -1.39 -3.61 -26.26
CA ASP A 208 -0.53 -2.75 -27.05
C ASP A 208 -1.36 -1.86 -28.01
N SER A 209 -0.71 -1.20 -28.96
CA SER A 209 -1.39 -0.35 -29.93
C SER A 209 -2.36 -1.11 -30.85
N TYR A 210 -2.15 -2.39 -31.06
CA TYR A 210 -2.85 -3.21 -32.07
C TYR A 210 -3.74 -4.27 -31.45
N THR A 211 -3.32 -4.87 -30.32
CA THR A 211 -3.98 -6.01 -29.72
C THR A 211 -4.37 -5.77 -28.28
N ILE A 212 -5.34 -6.57 -27.82
CA ILE A 212 -5.71 -6.66 -26.40
C ILE A 212 -5.98 -8.11 -26.03
N GLN A 213 -5.47 -8.53 -24.87
CA GLN A 213 -5.74 -9.84 -24.28
C GLN A 213 -6.59 -9.69 -23.03
N ILE A 214 -7.66 -10.47 -22.94
CA ILE A 214 -8.63 -10.45 -21.87
C ILE A 214 -8.77 -11.85 -21.30
N LYS A 215 -8.74 -11.99 -19.96
CA LYS A 215 -9.05 -13.24 -19.27
C LYS A 215 -10.44 -13.12 -18.62
N ASP A 216 -11.36 -14.00 -19.03
CA ASP A 216 -12.72 -14.02 -18.48
C ASP A 216 -12.78 -14.60 -17.04
N GLY A 217 -13.96 -14.54 -16.42
CA GLY A 217 -14.19 -15.07 -15.08
C GLY A 217 -14.00 -16.59 -14.94
N ARG A 218 -13.95 -17.33 -16.06
CA ARG A 218 -13.66 -18.78 -16.09
C ARG A 218 -12.16 -19.06 -16.25
N GLY A 219 -11.34 -18.02 -16.49
CA GLY A 219 -9.90 -18.12 -16.69
C GLY A 219 -9.50 -18.33 -18.16
N VAL A 220 -10.44 -18.26 -19.10
CA VAL A 220 -10.14 -18.35 -20.53
C VAL A 220 -9.55 -17.05 -21.02
N VAL A 221 -8.44 -17.14 -21.76
CA VAL A 221 -7.75 -15.98 -22.36
C VAL A 221 -8.17 -15.83 -23.81
N TYR A 222 -8.64 -14.64 -24.15
CA TYR A 222 -9.00 -14.22 -25.50
C TYR A 222 -8.01 -13.17 -25.98
N SER A 223 -7.63 -13.24 -27.26
CA SER A 223 -6.78 -12.24 -27.91
C SER A 223 -7.56 -11.62 -29.07
N PHE A 224 -7.59 -10.30 -29.11
CA PHE A 224 -8.31 -9.53 -30.12
C PHE A 224 -7.38 -8.54 -30.83
N ASP A 225 -7.55 -8.43 -32.14
CA ASP A 225 -7.06 -7.32 -32.93
C ASP A 225 -8.04 -6.12 -32.73
N LYS A 226 -7.54 -5.01 -32.21
CA LYS A 226 -8.36 -3.84 -31.92
C LYS A 226 -9.06 -3.25 -33.16
N ALA A 227 -8.41 -3.34 -34.34
CA ALA A 227 -8.97 -2.85 -35.59
C ALA A 227 -10.22 -3.66 -36.03
N ARG A 228 -10.40 -4.88 -35.50
CA ARG A 228 -11.50 -5.77 -35.82
C ARG A 228 -12.61 -5.78 -34.76
N LEU A 229 -12.48 -4.98 -33.72
CA LEU A 229 -13.51 -4.82 -32.68
C LEU A 229 -14.56 -3.81 -33.12
N ARG A 230 -15.83 -4.10 -32.84
CA ARG A 230 -16.91 -3.13 -32.93
C ARG A 230 -16.91 -2.20 -31.72
N GLU A 231 -16.54 -2.73 -30.54
CA GLU A 231 -16.52 -1.99 -29.30
C GLU A 231 -15.38 -2.46 -28.38
N LEU A 232 -14.74 -1.50 -27.73
CA LEU A 232 -13.73 -1.71 -26.69
C LEU A 232 -14.02 -0.74 -25.58
N ASP A 233 -14.57 -1.25 -24.46
CA ASP A 233 -14.94 -0.46 -23.27
C ASP A 233 -14.07 -0.84 -22.08
N LYS A 234 -13.33 0.13 -21.54
CA LYS A 234 -12.47 0.01 -20.37
C LYS A 234 -13.21 0.47 -19.13
N GLN A 235 -13.52 -0.45 -18.23
CA GLN A 235 -14.39 -0.23 -17.07
C GLN A 235 -13.56 0.03 -15.81
N PHE A 236 -13.17 1.28 -15.58
CA PHE A 236 -12.30 1.69 -14.46
C PHE A 236 -12.99 1.65 -13.08
N ASP A 237 -14.30 1.50 -13.05
CA ASP A 237 -15.15 1.45 -11.85
C ASP A 237 -15.73 0.04 -11.59
N SER A 238 -15.17 -0.97 -12.24
CA SER A 238 -15.66 -2.35 -12.18
C SER A 238 -14.55 -3.32 -11.75
N SER A 239 -14.91 -4.34 -10.99
CA SER A 239 -14.01 -5.40 -10.52
C SER A 239 -14.64 -6.79 -10.73
N LEU A 240 -13.80 -7.82 -10.93
CA LEU A 240 -14.22 -9.23 -10.83
C LEU A 240 -14.48 -9.64 -9.38
N MET A 241 -13.80 -9.04 -8.43
CA MET A 241 -14.06 -9.25 -7.03
C MET A 241 -15.39 -8.58 -6.67
N ARG A 242 -16.29 -9.33 -6.04
CA ARG A 242 -17.55 -8.78 -5.53
C ARG A 242 -17.30 -7.92 -4.30
N SER A 243 -18.17 -6.95 -4.05
CA SER A 243 -18.22 -6.26 -2.76
C SER A 243 -18.72 -7.20 -1.67
N TYR A 244 -18.13 -7.10 -0.50
CA TYR A 244 -18.58 -7.79 0.71
C TYR A 244 -19.26 -6.85 1.71
N ARG A 245 -19.51 -5.59 1.33
CA ARG A 245 -20.12 -4.56 2.17
C ARG A 245 -21.44 -5.02 2.81
N ASP A 246 -22.32 -5.63 2.00
CA ASP A 246 -23.64 -6.06 2.44
C ASP A 246 -23.67 -7.53 2.91
N ARG A 247 -22.50 -8.20 2.88
CA ARG A 247 -22.37 -9.61 3.22
C ARG A 247 -21.72 -9.84 4.58
N PHE A 248 -20.86 -8.94 4.99
CA PHE A 248 -20.14 -8.97 6.26
C PHE A 248 -20.50 -7.75 7.09
N SER A 249 -20.62 -7.95 8.39
CA SER A 249 -20.65 -6.86 9.38
C SER A 249 -19.29 -6.14 9.41
N ASP A 250 -19.25 -4.93 9.96
CA ASP A 250 -18.02 -4.19 10.16
C ASP A 250 -16.99 -4.98 10.99
N ALA A 251 -17.45 -5.71 12.02
CA ALA A 251 -16.58 -6.56 12.84
C ALA A 251 -15.97 -7.73 12.04
N GLU A 252 -16.74 -8.38 11.17
CA GLU A 252 -16.24 -9.45 10.32
C GLU A 252 -15.26 -8.93 9.26
N ILE A 253 -15.49 -7.71 8.73
CA ILE A 253 -14.55 -7.05 7.84
C ILE A 253 -13.24 -6.75 8.59
N ASP A 254 -13.31 -6.27 9.82
CA ASP A 254 -12.14 -6.01 10.65
C ASP A 254 -11.37 -7.30 10.98
N ASP A 255 -12.07 -8.40 11.28
CA ASP A 255 -11.48 -9.73 11.47
C ASP A 255 -10.75 -10.18 10.19
N LEU A 256 -11.40 -10.08 9.03
CA LEU A 256 -10.80 -10.44 7.74
C LEU A 256 -9.57 -9.59 7.43
N VAL A 257 -9.63 -8.27 7.66
CA VAL A 257 -8.49 -7.37 7.48
C VAL A 257 -7.37 -7.74 8.43
N SER A 258 -7.68 -8.08 9.69
CA SER A 258 -6.70 -8.54 10.67
C SER A 258 -5.97 -9.80 10.17
N TYR A 259 -6.70 -10.77 9.63
CA TYR A 259 -6.09 -11.95 9.00
C TYR A 259 -5.18 -11.58 7.82
N LEU A 260 -5.66 -10.75 6.88
CA LEU A 260 -4.88 -10.33 5.73
C LEU A 260 -3.58 -9.60 6.13
N MET A 261 -3.60 -8.86 7.23
CA MET A 261 -2.42 -8.22 7.79
C MET A 261 -1.40 -9.21 8.34
N THR A 262 -1.79 -10.43 8.73
CA THR A 262 -0.85 -11.50 9.13
C THR A 262 -0.09 -12.11 7.97
N LEU A 263 -0.57 -11.93 6.74
CA LEU A 263 0.06 -12.47 5.53
C LEU A 263 1.28 -11.61 5.16
N THR A 264 2.42 -11.86 5.80
CA THR A 264 3.63 -11.03 5.69
C THR A 264 4.72 -11.60 4.76
N GLY A 265 4.49 -12.75 4.14
CA GLY A 265 5.42 -13.39 3.20
C GLY A 265 5.33 -14.92 3.22
N PRO A 266 6.22 -15.63 2.52
CA PRO A 266 6.15 -17.08 2.34
C PRO A 266 6.16 -17.91 3.63
N ASN A 267 6.59 -17.31 4.75
CA ASN A 267 6.63 -17.95 6.08
C ASN A 267 5.50 -17.47 7.00
N SER A 268 4.59 -16.64 6.51
CA SER A 268 3.39 -16.30 7.26
C SER A 268 2.55 -17.56 7.41
N ARG A 269 2.35 -17.98 8.65
CA ARG A 269 1.81 -19.30 9.02
C ARG A 269 0.51 -19.61 8.29
N MET A 270 0.55 -20.51 7.33
CA MET A 270 -0.55 -21.41 7.11
C MET A 270 -0.43 -22.45 8.23
N ILE A 271 -1.16 -22.26 9.30
CA ILE A 271 -1.29 -23.29 10.33
C ILE A 271 -2.19 -24.35 9.70
N SER A 272 -1.62 -25.55 9.55
CA SER A 272 -2.30 -26.78 9.18
C SER A 272 -3.45 -27.09 10.12
#